data_0d7bf769693f037c20b44ad8f4d1256e
#
_entry.id   0d7bf769693f037c20b44ad8f4d1256e
#
_cell.length_a   1.000
_cell.length_b   1.000
_cell.length_c   1.000
_cell.angle_alpha   90.00
_cell.angle_beta   90.00
_cell.angle_gamma   90.00
#
_symmetry.space_group_name_H-M   'P 1'
#
loop_
_entity.id
_entity.type
_entity.pdbx_description
1 polymer ?
#
loop_
_entity_poly.entity_id
_entity_poly.type
_entity_poly.pdbx_seq_one_letter_code
_entity_poly.pdbx_strand_id
1 'polypeptide(L)'
;MNFDGIFTPAITPLNAANEIDKAAFAEVLEHLIAGGVHGIIIGGSTGEYYSHTPQERLELASLAKQVIGNRLPLVIGTGATRTEDSVKYAQAAKEIKADAILVTTPPYALPTEQENAEHALTIDRAADLPIMLYNYPGRMGVQMGREYFDIVTKKSTNIAAIKESTGLTSQLHLLACEYPSIQLACGWDDQALEFFAWGARSWVCAGSNFVPQEHVALYEACVVEKDFDKGRRIMAAMLPLMDFLEGGKFVQCIKSGCKQAGLRPGGVRAPLQPLNEAEEEALNTIVAELKRNVAAVTGRQA
;
A
#
# COMPACT_ATOMS: atom_id res chain seq x y z
N MET A 1 -0.30 15.52 -8.61
CA MET A 1 -0.90 14.96 -7.40
C MET A 1 0.13 14.97 -6.29
N ASN A 2 -0.27 15.23 -5.03
CA ASN A 2 0.58 15.06 -3.85
C ASN A 2 0.24 13.72 -3.18
N PHE A 3 1.26 12.94 -2.79
CA PHE A 3 1.09 11.67 -2.11
C PHE A 3 1.41 11.76 -0.60
N ASP A 4 1.37 12.94 0.01
CA ASP A 4 1.61 13.09 1.45
C ASP A 4 0.61 12.31 2.30
N GLY A 5 1.09 11.64 3.33
CA GLY A 5 0.27 10.95 4.32
C GLY A 5 0.25 9.43 4.23
N ILE A 6 -0.75 8.85 4.84
CA ILE A 6 -1.00 7.41 4.90
C ILE A 6 -1.84 6.98 3.72
N PHE A 7 -1.29 6.13 2.86
CA PHE A 7 -1.99 5.49 1.74
C PHE A 7 -2.24 4.03 2.07
N THR A 8 -3.51 3.64 2.21
CA THR A 8 -3.87 2.27 2.58
C THR A 8 -4.14 1.41 1.35
N PRO A 9 -3.37 0.35 1.12
CA PRO A 9 -3.73 -0.66 0.14
C PRO A 9 -4.88 -1.50 0.70
N ALA A 10 -6.11 -1.18 0.28
CA ALA A 10 -7.32 -1.78 0.83
C ALA A 10 -7.39 -3.29 0.56
N ILE A 11 -7.88 -4.05 1.55
CA ILE A 11 -8.23 -5.47 1.38
C ILE A 11 -9.42 -5.62 0.43
N THR A 12 -9.56 -6.82 -0.14
CA THR A 12 -10.75 -7.23 -0.89
C THR A 12 -11.54 -8.25 -0.10
N PRO A 13 -12.70 -7.90 0.47
CA PRO A 13 -13.56 -8.84 1.17
C PRO A 13 -14.17 -9.88 0.25
N LEU A 14 -14.33 -11.09 0.80
CA LEU A 14 -14.95 -12.22 0.12
C LEU A 14 -16.18 -12.74 0.89
N ASN A 15 -17.21 -13.15 0.17
CA ASN A 15 -18.37 -13.79 0.75
C ASN A 15 -18.12 -15.31 0.99
N ALA A 16 -19.10 -16.02 1.55
CA ALA A 16 -19.02 -17.46 1.81
C ALA A 16 -18.87 -18.31 0.54
N ALA A 17 -19.24 -17.79 -0.64
CA ALA A 17 -19.05 -18.44 -1.93
C ALA A 17 -17.68 -18.13 -2.56
N ASN A 18 -16.79 -17.45 -1.83
CA ASN A 18 -15.45 -17.02 -2.29
C ASN A 18 -15.50 -16.00 -3.45
N GLU A 19 -16.61 -15.27 -3.56
CA GLU A 19 -16.79 -14.15 -4.47
C GLU A 19 -16.55 -12.84 -3.75
N ILE A 20 -16.26 -11.76 -4.49
CA ILE A 20 -16.07 -10.44 -3.91
C ILE A 20 -17.36 -9.93 -3.27
N ASP A 21 -17.33 -9.66 -1.96
CA ASP A 21 -18.42 -9.00 -1.23
C ASP A 21 -18.36 -7.49 -1.44
N LYS A 22 -19.12 -7.01 -2.43
CA LYS A 22 -19.14 -5.57 -2.79
C LYS A 22 -19.66 -4.69 -1.65
N ALA A 23 -20.58 -5.17 -0.82
CA ALA A 23 -21.10 -4.41 0.31
C ALA A 23 -20.06 -4.30 1.42
N ALA A 24 -19.41 -5.41 1.78
CA ALA A 24 -18.31 -5.40 2.74
C ALA A 24 -17.11 -4.58 2.24
N PHE A 25 -16.84 -4.58 0.92
CA PHE A 25 -15.80 -3.73 0.35
C PHE A 25 -16.10 -2.24 0.53
N ALA A 26 -17.34 -1.82 0.31
CA ALA A 26 -17.75 -0.44 0.59
C ALA A 26 -17.59 -0.08 2.07
N GLU A 27 -17.93 -1.00 3.00
CA GLU A 27 -17.69 -0.80 4.44
C GLU A 27 -16.20 -0.62 4.78
N VAL A 28 -15.32 -1.40 4.15
CA VAL A 28 -13.87 -1.23 4.31
C VAL A 28 -13.43 0.17 3.88
N LEU A 29 -13.89 0.64 2.73
CA LEU A 29 -13.51 1.97 2.23
C LEU A 29 -14.03 3.09 3.16
N GLU A 30 -15.26 2.98 3.66
CA GLU A 30 -15.81 3.95 4.63
C GLU A 30 -15.05 3.91 5.97
N HIS A 31 -14.65 2.73 6.45
CA HIS A 31 -13.81 2.58 7.62
C HIS A 31 -12.47 3.30 7.46
N LEU A 32 -11.81 3.15 6.30
CA LEU A 32 -10.55 3.84 6.02
C LEU A 32 -10.70 5.36 5.99
N ILE A 33 -11.77 5.85 5.36
CA ILE A 33 -12.07 7.28 5.31
C ILE A 33 -12.32 7.82 6.72
N ALA A 34 -13.13 7.12 7.51
CA ALA A 34 -13.41 7.50 8.90
C ALA A 34 -12.17 7.41 9.80
N GLY A 35 -11.26 6.50 9.50
CA GLY A 35 -9.98 6.32 10.18
C GLY A 35 -8.95 7.41 9.91
N GLY A 36 -9.24 8.33 8.96
CA GLY A 36 -8.41 9.49 8.67
C GLY A 36 -7.19 9.20 7.79
N VAL A 37 -7.20 8.10 7.00
CA VAL A 37 -6.14 7.86 6.02
C VAL A 37 -6.16 8.94 4.92
N HIS A 38 -5.05 9.15 4.25
CA HIS A 38 -4.87 10.25 3.30
C HIS A 38 -5.08 9.84 1.85
N GLY A 39 -5.13 8.54 1.57
CA GLY A 39 -5.41 7.99 0.25
C GLY A 39 -5.64 6.49 0.30
N ILE A 40 -6.24 5.95 -0.74
CA ILE A 40 -6.59 4.53 -0.84
C ILE A 40 -6.02 3.94 -2.13
N ILE A 41 -5.40 2.76 -2.02
CA ILE A 41 -4.86 2.02 -3.16
C ILE A 41 -5.70 0.76 -3.36
N ILE A 42 -6.23 0.55 -4.56
CA ILE A 42 -6.99 -0.63 -4.95
C ILE A 42 -6.18 -1.48 -5.92
N GLY A 43 -6.25 -2.79 -5.81
CA GLY A 43 -5.52 -3.69 -6.70
C GLY A 43 -4.02 -3.81 -6.40
N GLY A 44 -3.62 -3.52 -5.16
CA GLY A 44 -2.30 -3.84 -4.63
C GLY A 44 -2.21 -5.29 -4.12
N SER A 45 -1.02 -5.67 -3.63
CA SER A 45 -0.76 -7.02 -3.09
C SER A 45 -1.66 -7.35 -1.89
N THR A 46 -1.90 -6.39 -1.01
CA THR A 46 -2.78 -6.52 0.15
C THR A 46 -4.23 -6.80 -0.25
N GLY A 47 -4.68 -6.21 -1.38
CA GLY A 47 -5.99 -6.46 -1.97
C GLY A 47 -6.06 -7.72 -2.82
N GLU A 48 -5.04 -8.60 -2.78
CA GLU A 48 -5.01 -9.91 -3.46
C GLU A 48 -5.21 -9.83 -4.98
N TYR A 49 -4.72 -8.77 -5.65
CA TYR A 49 -4.91 -8.57 -7.09
C TYR A 49 -4.51 -9.77 -7.94
N TYR A 50 -3.52 -10.55 -7.48
CA TYR A 50 -2.99 -11.74 -8.14
C TYR A 50 -3.98 -12.91 -8.18
N SER A 51 -5.03 -12.88 -7.33
CA SER A 51 -6.08 -13.91 -7.26
C SER A 51 -7.40 -13.47 -7.91
N HIS A 52 -7.45 -12.26 -8.47
CA HIS A 52 -8.65 -11.71 -9.11
C HIS A 52 -8.62 -11.92 -10.61
N THR A 53 -9.78 -12.18 -11.19
CA THR A 53 -9.98 -12.11 -12.63
C THR A 53 -9.86 -10.66 -13.12
N PRO A 54 -9.55 -10.44 -14.40
CA PRO A 54 -9.55 -9.09 -14.97
C PRO A 54 -10.84 -8.33 -14.73
N GLN A 55 -11.99 -9.01 -14.85
CA GLN A 55 -13.30 -8.41 -14.64
C GLN A 55 -13.49 -7.95 -13.18
N GLU A 56 -13.14 -8.78 -12.20
CA GLU A 56 -13.20 -8.42 -10.79
C GLU A 56 -12.35 -7.19 -10.48
N ARG A 57 -11.16 -7.07 -11.07
CA ARG A 57 -10.28 -5.91 -10.87
C ARG A 57 -10.92 -4.61 -11.38
N LEU A 58 -11.53 -4.64 -12.57
CA LEU A 58 -12.22 -3.49 -13.16
C LEU A 58 -13.45 -3.08 -12.33
N GLU A 59 -14.22 -4.06 -11.87
CA GLU A 59 -15.38 -3.81 -11.02
C GLU A 59 -14.99 -3.21 -9.67
N LEU A 60 -13.94 -3.72 -9.02
CA LEU A 60 -13.43 -3.17 -7.75
C LEU A 60 -12.95 -1.72 -7.92
N ALA A 61 -12.22 -1.42 -8.98
CA ALA A 61 -11.76 -0.06 -9.27
C ALA A 61 -12.95 0.91 -9.46
N SER A 62 -13.95 0.50 -10.24
CA SER A 62 -15.16 1.29 -10.47
C SER A 62 -15.98 1.51 -9.19
N LEU A 63 -16.16 0.44 -8.39
CA LEU A 63 -16.87 0.52 -7.11
C LEU A 63 -16.13 1.42 -6.12
N ALA A 64 -14.80 1.31 -6.04
CA ALA A 64 -14.00 2.17 -5.19
C ALA A 64 -14.18 3.66 -5.55
N LYS A 65 -14.16 4.00 -6.85
CA LYS A 65 -14.41 5.38 -7.29
C LYS A 65 -15.82 5.86 -6.94
N GLN A 66 -16.82 5.00 -7.05
CA GLN A 66 -18.19 5.33 -6.66
C GLN A 66 -18.32 5.61 -5.15
N VAL A 67 -17.70 4.75 -4.32
CA VAL A 67 -17.77 4.89 -2.87
C VAL A 67 -16.93 6.08 -2.39
N ILE A 68 -15.68 6.17 -2.80
CA ILE A 68 -14.76 7.23 -2.34
C ILE A 68 -15.16 8.59 -2.89
N GLY A 69 -15.62 8.64 -4.13
CA GLY A 69 -15.93 9.89 -4.83
C GLY A 69 -14.66 10.76 -4.96
N ASN A 70 -14.75 11.96 -4.40
CA ASN A 70 -13.64 12.92 -4.32
C ASN A 70 -13.17 13.17 -2.87
N ARG A 71 -13.55 12.31 -1.93
CA ARG A 71 -13.20 12.48 -0.51
C ARG A 71 -11.73 12.22 -0.22
N LEU A 72 -11.12 11.27 -0.92
CA LEU A 72 -9.70 10.92 -0.82
C LEU A 72 -9.15 10.58 -2.20
N PRO A 73 -7.84 10.76 -2.42
CA PRO A 73 -7.14 10.26 -3.60
C PRO A 73 -7.31 8.75 -3.75
N LEU A 74 -7.63 8.32 -4.97
CA LEU A 74 -7.75 6.92 -5.35
C LEU A 74 -6.61 6.54 -6.30
N VAL A 75 -5.81 5.56 -5.90
CA VAL A 75 -4.72 4.99 -6.69
C VAL A 75 -5.09 3.58 -7.15
N ILE A 76 -4.95 3.28 -8.42
CA ILE A 76 -5.26 1.96 -8.99
C ILE A 76 -3.99 1.19 -9.31
N GLY A 77 -3.84 0.00 -8.73
CA GLY A 77 -2.76 -0.92 -9.05
C GLY A 77 -2.93 -1.54 -10.44
N THR A 78 -1.90 -1.41 -11.26
CA THR A 78 -1.90 -1.91 -12.63
C THR A 78 -1.10 -3.20 -12.80
N GLY A 79 -0.53 -3.76 -11.72
CA GLY A 79 0.33 -4.93 -11.75
C GLY A 79 -0.29 -6.13 -12.48
N ALA A 80 0.46 -6.70 -13.42
CA ALA A 80 0.11 -7.90 -14.15
C ALA A 80 1.40 -8.59 -14.65
N THR A 81 1.30 -9.85 -15.08
CA THR A 81 2.43 -10.57 -15.68
C THR A 81 2.76 -10.10 -17.11
N ARG A 82 1.78 -9.50 -17.79
CA ARG A 82 1.91 -9.01 -19.16
C ARG A 82 1.76 -7.50 -19.20
N THR A 83 2.62 -6.82 -19.96
CA THR A 83 2.56 -5.36 -20.15
C THR A 83 1.21 -4.90 -20.71
N GLU A 84 0.64 -5.64 -21.67
CA GLU A 84 -0.64 -5.29 -22.28
C GLU A 84 -1.80 -5.31 -21.29
N ASP A 85 -1.76 -6.21 -20.29
CA ASP A 85 -2.79 -6.26 -19.27
C ASP A 85 -2.61 -5.12 -18.25
N SER A 86 -1.37 -4.76 -17.91
CA SER A 86 -1.09 -3.56 -17.11
C SER A 86 -1.57 -2.28 -17.82
N VAL A 87 -1.38 -2.18 -19.14
CA VAL A 87 -1.90 -1.06 -19.96
C VAL A 87 -3.42 -0.99 -19.88
N LYS A 88 -4.13 -2.10 -20.00
CA LYS A 88 -5.61 -2.13 -19.89
C LYS A 88 -6.09 -1.61 -18.53
N TYR A 89 -5.43 -2.03 -17.43
CA TYR A 89 -5.79 -1.55 -16.10
C TYR A 89 -5.49 -0.05 -15.93
N ALA A 90 -4.42 0.44 -16.52
CA ALA A 90 -4.07 1.85 -16.51
C ALA A 90 -5.08 2.70 -17.31
N GLN A 91 -5.50 2.22 -18.48
CA GLN A 91 -6.56 2.86 -19.26
C GLN A 91 -7.88 2.88 -18.50
N ALA A 92 -8.28 1.77 -17.88
CA ALA A 92 -9.48 1.72 -17.06
C ALA A 92 -9.40 2.67 -15.85
N ALA A 93 -8.24 2.83 -15.23
CA ALA A 93 -8.03 3.81 -14.17
C ALA A 93 -8.26 5.24 -14.66
N LYS A 94 -7.80 5.58 -15.87
CA LYS A 94 -8.07 6.87 -16.50
C LYS A 94 -9.57 7.07 -16.77
N GLU A 95 -10.26 6.06 -17.31
CA GLU A 95 -11.69 6.13 -17.63
C GLU A 95 -12.56 6.41 -16.40
N ILE A 96 -12.26 5.79 -15.27
CA ILE A 96 -12.96 6.03 -14.00
C ILE A 96 -12.49 7.29 -13.28
N LYS A 97 -11.54 8.05 -13.85
CA LYS A 97 -10.94 9.25 -13.27
C LYS A 97 -10.30 8.97 -11.90
N ALA A 98 -9.51 7.90 -11.82
CA ALA A 98 -8.61 7.71 -10.70
C ALA A 98 -7.57 8.84 -10.64
N ASP A 99 -7.05 9.12 -9.44
CA ASP A 99 -6.12 10.23 -9.23
C ASP A 99 -4.68 9.87 -9.60
N ALA A 100 -4.34 8.56 -9.54
CA ALA A 100 -3.03 8.03 -9.91
C ALA A 100 -3.10 6.52 -10.17
N ILE A 101 -1.99 5.97 -10.66
CA ILE A 101 -1.77 4.53 -10.79
C ILE A 101 -0.54 4.07 -10.01
N LEU A 102 -0.58 2.82 -9.53
CA LEU A 102 0.56 2.12 -8.92
C LEU A 102 1.14 1.14 -9.94
N VAL A 103 2.38 1.36 -10.35
CA VAL A 103 3.06 0.56 -11.38
C VAL A 103 4.15 -0.29 -10.76
N THR A 104 4.07 -1.60 -10.96
CA THR A 104 5.04 -2.59 -10.48
C THR A 104 5.84 -3.18 -11.65
N THR A 105 6.99 -3.75 -11.34
CA THR A 105 7.66 -4.69 -12.26
C THR A 105 6.74 -5.88 -12.57
N PRO A 106 6.68 -6.41 -13.80
CA PRO A 106 6.00 -7.66 -14.11
C PRO A 106 6.61 -8.81 -13.30
N PRO A 107 5.84 -9.49 -12.43
CA PRO A 107 6.38 -10.60 -11.66
C PRO A 107 6.74 -11.77 -12.56
N TYR A 108 7.69 -12.61 -12.10
CA TYR A 108 8.14 -13.83 -12.77
C TYR A 108 9.02 -13.62 -14.02
N ALA A 109 8.80 -12.58 -14.82
CA ALA A 109 9.51 -12.32 -16.08
C ALA A 109 10.98 -11.94 -15.89
N LEU A 110 11.34 -11.39 -14.72
CA LEU A 110 12.70 -10.96 -14.34
C LEU A 110 13.36 -10.05 -15.39
N PRO A 111 12.71 -8.95 -15.81
CA PRO A 111 13.25 -8.05 -16.81
C PRO A 111 14.53 -7.36 -16.30
N THR A 112 15.40 -6.96 -17.25
CA THR A 112 16.48 -6.00 -16.96
C THR A 112 15.92 -4.65 -16.52
N GLU A 113 16.73 -3.78 -15.92
CA GLU A 113 16.31 -2.44 -15.56
C GLU A 113 15.77 -1.63 -16.75
N GLN A 114 16.40 -1.77 -17.91
CA GLN A 114 15.98 -1.12 -19.16
C GLN A 114 14.63 -1.62 -19.67
N GLU A 115 14.42 -2.94 -19.67
CA GLU A 115 13.14 -3.55 -20.07
C GLU A 115 12.01 -3.17 -19.09
N ASN A 116 12.32 -3.15 -17.78
CA ASN A 116 11.38 -2.75 -16.75
C ASN A 116 11.02 -1.25 -16.85
N ALA A 117 11.99 -0.39 -17.18
CA ALA A 117 11.74 1.02 -17.44
C ALA A 117 10.83 1.21 -18.67
N GLU A 118 11.04 0.47 -19.75
CA GLU A 118 10.17 0.56 -20.94
C GLU A 118 8.76 0.01 -20.64
N HIS A 119 8.62 -1.01 -19.78
CA HIS A 119 7.33 -1.46 -19.28
C HIS A 119 6.58 -0.31 -18.59
N ALA A 120 7.22 0.38 -17.65
CA ALA A 120 6.61 1.52 -16.93
C ALA A 120 6.25 2.67 -17.88
N LEU A 121 7.13 3.02 -18.82
CA LEU A 121 6.89 4.07 -19.81
C LEU A 121 5.77 3.71 -20.81
N THR A 122 5.59 2.42 -21.10
CA THR A 122 4.47 1.97 -21.95
C THR A 122 3.14 2.16 -21.26
N ILE A 123 3.07 1.89 -19.94
CA ILE A 123 1.89 2.12 -19.12
C ILE A 123 1.63 3.62 -18.97
N ASP A 124 2.66 4.43 -18.76
CA ASP A 124 2.60 5.89 -18.68
C ASP A 124 1.93 6.48 -19.92
N ARG A 125 2.47 6.15 -21.11
CA ARG A 125 1.89 6.63 -22.40
C ARG A 125 0.42 6.27 -22.59
N ALA A 126 -0.02 5.16 -22.01
CA ALA A 126 -1.41 4.69 -22.16
C ALA A 126 -2.39 5.39 -21.22
N ALA A 127 -1.98 5.69 -20.00
CA ALA A 127 -2.84 6.27 -18.98
C ALA A 127 -2.73 7.79 -18.88
N ASP A 128 -1.53 8.33 -19.02
CA ASP A 128 -1.25 9.76 -18.81
C ASP A 128 -1.82 10.25 -17.45
N LEU A 129 -1.52 9.49 -16.40
CA LEU A 129 -1.87 9.74 -15.01
C LEU A 129 -0.60 9.81 -14.16
N PRO A 130 -0.63 10.52 -13.01
CA PRO A 130 0.45 10.43 -12.04
C PRO A 130 0.75 8.97 -11.66
N ILE A 131 2.04 8.63 -11.59
CA ILE A 131 2.52 7.27 -11.32
C ILE A 131 3.22 7.24 -9.96
N MET A 132 2.76 6.32 -9.10
CA MET A 132 3.56 5.80 -7.99
C MET A 132 4.20 4.50 -8.47
N LEU A 133 5.52 4.46 -8.56
CA LEU A 133 6.27 3.23 -8.79
C LEU A 133 6.20 2.33 -7.55
N TYR A 134 6.34 1.03 -7.74
CA TYR A 134 6.40 0.09 -6.62
C TYR A 134 7.57 -0.87 -6.77
N ASN A 135 8.61 -0.63 -5.97
CA ASN A 135 9.83 -1.42 -5.94
C ASN A 135 9.79 -2.45 -4.81
N TYR A 136 9.52 -3.70 -5.16
CA TYR A 136 9.48 -4.81 -4.20
C TYR A 136 10.13 -6.08 -4.77
N PRO A 137 11.47 -6.19 -4.74
CA PRO A 137 12.18 -7.35 -5.28
C PRO A 137 11.74 -8.69 -4.67
N GLY A 138 11.36 -8.71 -3.39
CA GLY A 138 10.86 -9.91 -2.71
C GLY A 138 9.64 -10.55 -3.36
N ARG A 139 8.85 -9.78 -4.13
CA ARG A 139 7.68 -10.29 -4.87
C ARG A 139 7.88 -10.26 -6.39
N MET A 140 8.66 -9.32 -6.90
CA MET A 140 8.81 -9.09 -8.35
C MET A 140 10.07 -9.76 -8.92
N GLY A 141 11.00 -10.19 -8.05
CA GLY A 141 12.23 -10.88 -8.44
C GLY A 141 13.35 -9.97 -8.94
N VAL A 142 13.06 -8.70 -9.22
CA VAL A 142 14.05 -7.70 -9.66
C VAL A 142 13.86 -6.38 -8.93
N GLN A 143 14.94 -5.64 -8.77
CA GLN A 143 14.98 -4.33 -8.14
C GLN A 143 14.98 -3.21 -9.17
N MET A 144 14.29 -2.11 -8.88
CA MET A 144 14.45 -0.85 -9.62
C MET A 144 15.70 -0.17 -9.10
N GLY A 145 16.74 -0.13 -9.92
CA GLY A 145 18.04 0.46 -9.60
C GLY A 145 18.25 1.81 -10.27
N ARG A 146 19.50 2.27 -10.25
CA ARG A 146 19.91 3.57 -10.80
C ARG A 146 19.59 3.70 -12.29
N GLU A 147 19.89 2.68 -13.10
CA GLU A 147 19.64 2.70 -14.55
C GLU A 147 18.14 2.86 -14.83
N TYR A 148 17.30 2.13 -14.07
CA TYR A 148 15.84 2.25 -14.18
C TYR A 148 15.38 3.70 -13.93
N PHE A 149 15.78 4.32 -12.80
CA PHE A 149 15.37 5.67 -12.47
C PHE A 149 15.88 6.70 -13.45
N ASP A 150 17.11 6.59 -13.91
CA ASP A 150 17.70 7.46 -14.94
C ASP A 150 16.91 7.45 -16.24
N ILE A 151 16.38 6.29 -16.63
CA ILE A 151 15.57 6.17 -17.84
C ILE A 151 14.19 6.77 -17.66
N VAL A 152 13.49 6.40 -16.58
CA VAL A 152 12.08 6.82 -16.42
C VAL A 152 11.96 8.32 -16.13
N THR A 153 12.88 8.89 -15.34
CA THR A 153 12.85 10.34 -15.02
C THR A 153 13.22 11.22 -16.20
N LYS A 154 14.04 10.72 -17.14
CA LYS A 154 14.37 11.46 -18.38
C LYS A 154 13.24 11.43 -19.40
N LYS A 155 12.40 10.38 -19.38
CA LYS A 155 11.42 10.13 -20.45
C LYS A 155 9.96 10.38 -20.04
N SER A 156 9.68 10.56 -18.74
CA SER A 156 8.34 10.80 -18.23
C SER A 156 8.32 11.91 -17.17
N THR A 157 7.29 12.74 -17.21
CA THR A 157 6.96 13.73 -16.19
C THR A 157 5.87 13.24 -15.23
N ASN A 158 5.30 12.08 -15.47
CA ASN A 158 4.23 11.49 -14.66
C ASN A 158 4.75 10.62 -13.50
N ILE A 159 6.06 10.32 -13.47
CA ILE A 159 6.68 9.59 -12.35
C ILE A 159 6.73 10.52 -11.14
N ALA A 160 5.70 10.44 -10.30
CA ALA A 160 5.48 11.37 -9.21
C ALA A 160 5.94 10.85 -7.85
N ALA A 161 5.85 9.53 -7.63
CA ALA A 161 6.21 8.91 -6.35
C ALA A 161 6.78 7.51 -6.55
N ILE A 162 7.39 6.99 -5.47
CA ILE A 162 7.80 5.59 -5.37
C ILE A 162 7.42 5.01 -4.02
N LYS A 163 6.72 3.88 -4.01
CA LYS A 163 6.61 2.98 -2.86
C LYS A 163 7.85 2.11 -2.83
N GLU A 164 8.76 2.41 -1.92
CA GLU A 164 10.02 1.67 -1.76
C GLU A 164 9.86 0.57 -0.71
N SER A 165 10.04 -0.68 -1.12
CA SER A 165 9.82 -1.87 -0.31
C SER A 165 10.96 -2.89 -0.43
N THR A 166 12.19 -2.44 -0.64
CA THR A 166 13.36 -3.35 -0.65
C THR A 166 13.81 -3.77 0.75
N GLY A 167 13.49 -2.99 1.78
CA GLY A 167 14.05 -3.12 3.12
C GLY A 167 15.51 -2.67 3.23
N LEU A 168 16.07 -2.10 2.16
CA LEU A 168 17.48 -1.68 2.09
C LEU A 168 17.62 -0.18 2.34
N THR A 169 18.27 0.21 3.42
CA THR A 169 18.56 1.63 3.70
C THR A 169 19.42 2.28 2.61
N SER A 170 20.25 1.51 1.92
CA SER A 170 21.02 2.01 0.76
C SER A 170 20.13 2.47 -0.39
N GLN A 171 18.99 1.80 -0.61
CA GLN A 171 18.02 2.18 -1.63
C GLN A 171 17.25 3.45 -1.20
N LEU A 172 16.89 3.55 0.09
CA LEU A 172 16.33 4.75 0.67
C LEU A 172 17.26 5.96 0.45
N HIS A 173 18.56 5.81 0.75
CA HIS A 173 19.55 6.87 0.57
C HIS A 173 19.71 7.26 -0.91
N LEU A 174 19.78 6.28 -1.81
CA LEU A 174 19.85 6.51 -3.25
C LEU A 174 18.70 7.41 -3.72
N LEU A 175 17.46 7.04 -3.37
CA LEU A 175 16.27 7.77 -3.79
C LEU A 175 16.21 9.17 -3.18
N ALA A 176 16.46 9.30 -1.87
CA ALA A 176 16.41 10.59 -1.18
C ALA A 176 17.46 11.57 -1.69
N CYS A 177 18.68 11.10 -2.02
CA CYS A 177 19.80 11.96 -2.42
C CYS A 177 19.84 12.25 -3.93
N GLU A 178 19.50 11.26 -4.77
CA GLU A 178 19.76 11.36 -6.20
C GLU A 178 18.50 11.55 -7.05
N TYR A 179 17.32 11.18 -6.51
CA TYR A 179 16.04 11.32 -7.21
C TYR A 179 15.01 12.14 -6.41
N PRO A 180 15.35 13.36 -5.93
CA PRO A 180 14.46 14.16 -5.09
C PRO A 180 13.18 14.62 -5.79
N SER A 181 13.10 14.50 -7.11
CA SER A 181 11.89 14.79 -7.88
C SER A 181 10.82 13.68 -7.75
N ILE A 182 11.20 12.48 -7.32
CA ILE A 182 10.29 11.38 -7.07
C ILE A 182 9.93 11.38 -5.59
N GLN A 183 8.66 11.63 -5.25
CA GLN A 183 8.22 11.62 -3.86
C GLN A 183 8.42 10.22 -3.25
N LEU A 184 9.20 10.15 -2.18
CA LEU A 184 9.48 8.90 -1.49
C LEU A 184 8.32 8.51 -0.59
N ALA A 185 7.83 7.28 -0.73
CA ALA A 185 6.85 6.65 0.14
C ALA A 185 7.45 5.39 0.76
N CYS A 186 7.36 5.27 2.08
CA CYS A 186 7.72 4.04 2.77
C CYS A 186 6.78 2.91 2.34
N GLY A 187 7.34 1.77 1.98
CA GLY A 187 6.59 0.55 1.66
C GLY A 187 7.10 -0.68 2.42
N TRP A 188 8.05 -0.45 3.34
CA TRP A 188 8.59 -1.45 4.26
C TRP A 188 8.26 -1.01 5.69
N ASP A 189 7.20 -1.56 6.26
CA ASP A 189 6.44 -0.96 7.36
C ASP A 189 7.26 -0.71 8.63
N ASP A 190 8.22 -1.58 8.99
CA ASP A 190 9.09 -1.43 10.16
C ASP A 190 10.17 -0.33 10.01
N GLN A 191 10.33 0.24 8.81
CA GLN A 191 11.27 1.34 8.53
C GLN A 191 10.60 2.69 8.34
N ALA A 192 9.33 2.84 8.70
CA ALA A 192 8.59 4.08 8.45
C ALA A 192 9.25 5.30 9.13
N LEU A 193 9.77 5.13 10.34
CA LEU A 193 10.45 6.19 11.08
C LEU A 193 11.70 6.67 10.35
N GLU A 194 12.52 5.76 9.83
CA GLU A 194 13.72 6.03 9.06
C GLU A 194 13.38 6.75 7.76
N PHE A 195 12.34 6.30 7.05
CA PHE A 195 11.88 6.97 5.85
C PHE A 195 11.47 8.43 6.12
N PHE A 196 10.73 8.68 7.19
CA PHE A 196 10.36 10.04 7.60
C PHE A 196 11.57 10.88 7.99
N ALA A 197 12.56 10.30 8.65
CA ALA A 197 13.81 10.99 8.98
C ALA A 197 14.61 11.38 7.72
N TRP A 198 14.52 10.60 6.64
CA TRP A 198 15.12 10.88 5.33
C TRP A 198 14.21 11.71 4.40
N GLY A 199 13.16 12.32 4.94
CA GLY A 199 12.33 13.29 4.23
C GLY A 199 11.15 12.68 3.47
N ALA A 200 10.88 11.39 3.58
CA ALA A 200 9.65 10.81 3.06
C ALA A 200 8.45 11.48 3.73
N ARG A 201 7.41 11.72 2.94
CA ARG A 201 6.15 12.30 3.41
C ARG A 201 4.96 11.39 3.15
N SER A 202 5.22 10.16 2.76
CA SER A 202 4.20 9.15 2.46
C SER A 202 4.57 7.80 3.05
N TRP A 203 3.55 7.08 3.47
CA TRP A 203 3.68 5.70 3.90
C TRP A 203 2.53 4.87 3.33
N VAL A 204 2.87 3.85 2.57
CA VAL A 204 1.91 2.89 2.01
C VAL A 204 1.92 1.63 2.88
N CYS A 205 1.06 1.56 3.86
CA CYS A 205 1.06 0.56 4.93
C CYS A 205 -0.22 -0.28 4.95
N ALA A 206 -0.06 -1.58 5.12
CA ALA A 206 -1.20 -2.49 5.11
C ALA A 206 -1.90 -2.60 6.47
N GLY A 207 -1.19 -2.43 7.58
CA GLY A 207 -1.77 -2.41 8.93
C GLY A 207 -2.84 -1.35 9.12
N SER A 208 -2.77 -0.25 8.35
CA SER A 208 -3.79 0.81 8.37
C SER A 208 -5.18 0.36 7.93
N ASN A 209 -5.35 -0.85 7.38
CA ASN A 209 -6.67 -1.44 7.14
C ASN A 209 -7.48 -1.67 8.42
N PHE A 210 -6.85 -1.85 9.58
CA PHE A 210 -7.52 -2.16 10.84
C PHE A 210 -7.05 -1.34 12.05
N VAL A 211 -5.90 -0.67 11.94
CA VAL A 211 -5.39 0.30 12.92
C VAL A 211 -4.96 1.61 12.22
N PRO A 212 -5.88 2.27 11.50
CA PRO A 212 -5.55 3.46 10.70
C PRO A 212 -5.07 4.64 11.57
N GLN A 213 -5.67 4.83 12.73
CA GLN A 213 -5.38 5.98 13.61
C GLN A 213 -3.96 5.93 14.18
N GLU A 214 -3.43 4.74 14.45
CA GLU A 214 -2.07 4.51 14.94
C GLU A 214 -1.03 4.84 13.86
N HIS A 215 -1.32 4.48 12.60
CA HIS A 215 -0.48 4.84 11.46
C HIS A 215 -0.49 6.35 11.20
N VAL A 216 -1.67 6.97 11.25
CA VAL A 216 -1.82 8.43 11.14
C VAL A 216 -1.07 9.13 12.28
N ALA A 217 -1.13 8.61 13.51
CA ALA A 217 -0.43 9.20 14.65
C ALA A 217 1.10 9.22 14.47
N LEU A 218 1.69 8.16 13.90
CA LEU A 218 3.10 8.14 13.57
C LEU A 218 3.45 9.18 12.51
N TYR A 219 2.66 9.25 11.44
CA TYR A 219 2.83 10.25 10.39
C TYR A 219 2.73 11.68 10.94
N GLU A 220 1.71 11.97 11.73
CA GLU A 220 1.52 13.29 12.35
C GLU A 220 2.72 13.66 13.22
N ALA A 221 3.17 12.76 14.10
CA ALA A 221 4.31 13.01 14.97
C ALA A 221 5.58 13.34 14.18
N CYS A 222 5.92 12.52 13.17
CA CYS A 222 7.20 12.67 12.46
C CYS A 222 7.16 13.74 11.38
N VAL A 223 6.07 13.82 10.59
CA VAL A 223 6.03 14.66 9.38
C VAL A 223 5.40 16.03 9.63
N VAL A 224 4.32 16.07 10.43
CA VAL A 224 3.59 17.32 10.71
C VAL A 224 4.20 18.05 11.89
N GLU A 225 4.31 17.38 13.05
CA GLU A 225 4.83 17.95 14.30
C GLU A 225 6.36 18.02 14.31
N LYS A 226 7.04 17.16 13.52
CA LYS A 226 8.50 16.98 13.50
C LYS A 226 9.07 16.53 14.85
N ASP A 227 8.27 15.84 15.64
CA ASP A 227 8.62 15.25 16.93
C ASP A 227 9.03 13.78 16.75
N PHE A 228 10.30 13.58 16.42
CA PHE A 228 10.86 12.22 16.24
C PHE A 228 11.00 11.46 17.56
N ASP A 229 11.03 12.12 18.72
CA ASP A 229 11.04 11.45 20.00
C ASP A 229 9.66 10.83 20.31
N LYS A 230 8.59 11.55 20.00
CA LYS A 230 7.23 11.02 20.01
C LYS A 230 7.06 9.92 18.96
N GLY A 231 7.54 10.16 17.73
CA GLY A 231 7.52 9.20 16.63
C GLY A 231 8.20 7.88 17.00
N ARG A 232 9.39 7.93 17.60
CA ARG A 232 10.12 6.72 18.05
C ARG A 232 9.31 5.91 19.08
N ARG A 233 8.63 6.57 20.02
CA ARG A 233 7.79 5.88 21.02
C ARG A 233 6.58 5.22 20.38
N ILE A 234 5.94 5.88 19.39
CA ILE A 234 4.84 5.30 18.63
C ILE A 234 5.35 4.12 17.81
N MET A 235 6.46 4.29 17.06
CA MET A 235 7.02 3.22 16.23
C MET A 235 7.41 2.00 17.08
N ALA A 236 8.04 2.20 18.25
CA ALA A 236 8.37 1.10 19.16
C ALA A 236 7.13 0.30 19.61
N ALA A 237 5.97 0.97 19.77
CA ALA A 237 4.71 0.29 20.06
C ALA A 237 4.15 -0.46 18.84
N MET A 238 4.48 -0.02 17.61
CA MET A 238 4.01 -0.63 16.37
C MET A 238 4.86 -1.83 15.90
N LEU A 239 6.15 -1.88 16.25
CA LEU A 239 7.07 -2.92 15.78
C LEU A 239 6.56 -4.35 15.99
N PRO A 240 5.99 -4.74 17.16
CA PRO A 240 5.47 -6.11 17.33
C PRO A 240 4.40 -6.48 16.31
N LEU A 241 3.57 -5.50 15.88
CA LEU A 241 2.59 -5.73 14.81
C LEU A 241 3.28 -5.89 13.45
N MET A 242 4.26 -5.04 13.14
CA MET A 242 5.00 -5.11 11.86
C MET A 242 5.70 -6.47 11.72
N ASP A 243 6.41 -6.91 12.76
CA ASP A 243 7.08 -8.22 12.79
C ASP A 243 6.08 -9.37 12.59
N PHE A 244 4.91 -9.29 13.22
CA PHE A 244 3.88 -10.33 13.09
C PHE A 244 3.30 -10.37 11.68
N LEU A 245 3.05 -9.22 11.05
CA LEU A 245 2.53 -9.14 9.69
C LEU A 245 3.52 -9.71 8.68
N GLU A 246 4.82 -9.42 8.82
CA GLU A 246 5.86 -9.91 7.91
C GLU A 246 6.27 -11.37 8.20
N GLY A 247 5.79 -11.97 9.27
CA GLY A 247 6.10 -13.34 9.69
C GLY A 247 5.58 -14.46 8.77
N GLY A 248 4.95 -14.12 7.62
CA GLY A 248 4.64 -15.05 6.53
C GLY A 248 3.18 -15.16 6.08
N LYS A 249 2.20 -14.85 6.91
CA LYS A 249 0.76 -14.88 6.58
C LYS A 249 0.17 -13.48 6.43
N PHE A 250 0.82 -12.64 5.66
CA PHE A 250 0.58 -11.20 5.58
C PHE A 250 -0.91 -10.82 5.34
N VAL A 251 -1.50 -11.27 4.24
CA VAL A 251 -2.89 -10.94 3.90
C VAL A 251 -3.88 -11.53 4.91
N GLN A 252 -3.61 -12.75 5.37
CA GLN A 252 -4.42 -13.42 6.38
C GLN A 252 -4.44 -12.64 7.69
N CYS A 253 -3.28 -12.15 8.15
CA CYS A 253 -3.17 -11.30 9.34
C CYS A 253 -3.95 -10.01 9.18
N ILE A 254 -3.84 -9.32 8.04
CA ILE A 254 -4.57 -8.09 7.77
C ILE A 254 -6.08 -8.30 7.78
N LYS A 255 -6.56 -9.37 7.10
CA LYS A 255 -8.00 -9.70 7.13
C LYS A 255 -8.47 -10.06 8.53
N SER A 256 -7.69 -10.82 9.31
CA SER A 256 -8.02 -11.11 10.71
C SER A 256 -8.09 -9.84 11.56
N GLY A 257 -7.13 -8.91 11.40
CA GLY A 257 -7.16 -7.59 12.05
C GLY A 257 -8.41 -6.78 11.66
N CYS A 258 -8.81 -6.80 10.38
CA CYS A 258 -10.05 -6.16 9.93
C CYS A 258 -11.30 -6.76 10.59
N LYS A 259 -11.35 -8.10 10.76
CA LYS A 259 -12.43 -8.77 11.50
C LYS A 259 -12.51 -8.30 12.94
N GLN A 260 -11.37 -8.13 13.62
CA GLN A 260 -11.29 -7.58 14.98
C GLN A 260 -11.76 -6.12 15.05
N ALA A 261 -11.51 -5.34 14.00
CA ALA A 261 -12.01 -3.96 13.87
C ALA A 261 -13.51 -3.87 13.55
N GLY A 262 -14.23 -5.01 13.50
CA GLY A 262 -15.68 -5.06 13.25
C GLY A 262 -16.06 -5.09 11.78
N LEU A 263 -15.10 -5.25 10.87
CA LEU A 263 -15.35 -5.38 9.43
C LEU A 263 -15.66 -6.84 9.04
N ARG A 264 -16.12 -7.03 7.81
CA ARG A 264 -16.44 -8.34 7.22
C ARG A 264 -15.47 -8.70 6.10
N PRO A 265 -14.18 -9.02 6.40
CA PRO A 265 -13.17 -9.25 5.37
C PRO A 265 -13.36 -10.57 4.59
N GLY A 266 -14.11 -11.53 5.15
CA GLY A 266 -14.17 -12.89 4.61
C GLY A 266 -12.87 -13.64 4.73
N GLY A 267 -12.72 -14.72 3.95
CA GLY A 267 -11.52 -15.53 3.87
C GLY A 267 -10.47 -14.99 2.88
N VAL A 268 -9.50 -15.85 2.57
CA VAL A 268 -8.50 -15.67 1.50
C VAL A 268 -8.74 -16.71 0.41
N ARG A 269 -8.36 -16.42 -0.84
CA ARG A 269 -8.43 -17.41 -1.93
C ARG A 269 -7.26 -18.39 -1.85
N ALA A 270 -7.51 -19.64 -2.23
CA ALA A 270 -6.46 -20.64 -2.37
C ALA A 270 -5.30 -20.12 -3.28
N PRO A 271 -4.04 -20.49 -2.98
CA PRO A 271 -3.61 -21.51 -2.02
C PRO A 271 -3.49 -21.03 -0.57
N LEU A 272 -3.76 -19.74 -0.29
CA LEU A 272 -3.66 -19.21 1.07
C LEU A 272 -4.69 -19.88 1.99
N GLN A 273 -4.32 -20.03 3.27
CA GLN A 273 -5.15 -20.60 4.32
C GLN A 273 -5.32 -19.55 5.44
N PRO A 274 -6.47 -19.54 6.14
CA PRO A 274 -6.68 -18.60 7.24
C PRO A 274 -5.65 -18.79 8.37
N LEU A 275 -5.62 -17.86 9.30
CA LEU A 275 -4.91 -18.02 10.57
C LEU A 275 -5.55 -19.15 11.39
N ASN A 276 -4.75 -19.84 12.18
CA ASN A 276 -5.27 -20.73 13.22
C ASN A 276 -5.63 -19.93 14.49
N GLU A 277 -6.30 -20.58 15.45
CA GLU A 277 -6.78 -19.92 16.67
C GLU A 277 -5.64 -19.27 17.48
N ALA A 278 -4.48 -19.91 17.59
CA ALA A 278 -3.34 -19.36 18.33
C ALA A 278 -2.76 -18.12 17.63
N GLU A 279 -2.71 -18.11 16.31
CA GLU A 279 -2.27 -16.95 15.52
C GLU A 279 -3.28 -15.79 15.62
N GLU A 280 -4.59 -16.08 15.61
CA GLU A 280 -5.64 -15.06 15.82
C GLU A 280 -5.53 -14.45 17.24
N GLU A 281 -5.34 -15.25 18.27
CA GLU A 281 -5.18 -14.79 19.66
C GLU A 281 -3.91 -13.94 19.85
N ALA A 282 -2.79 -14.36 19.25
CA ALA A 282 -1.55 -13.59 19.26
C ALA A 282 -1.74 -12.21 18.59
N LEU A 283 -2.37 -12.16 17.42
CA LEU A 283 -2.67 -10.90 16.73
C LEU A 283 -3.59 -10.00 17.56
N ASN A 284 -4.63 -10.57 18.21
CA ASN A 284 -5.55 -9.84 19.09
C ASN A 284 -4.79 -9.16 20.23
N THR A 285 -3.87 -9.90 20.86
CA THR A 285 -3.05 -9.38 21.97
C THR A 285 -2.16 -8.24 21.50
N ILE A 286 -1.44 -8.42 20.39
CA ILE A 286 -0.55 -7.41 19.80
C ILE A 286 -1.34 -6.12 19.46
N VAL A 287 -2.50 -6.24 18.82
CA VAL A 287 -3.33 -5.09 18.45
C VAL A 287 -3.85 -4.32 19.69
N ALA A 288 -4.28 -5.05 20.72
CA ALA A 288 -4.75 -4.42 21.96
C ALA A 288 -3.60 -3.67 22.67
N GLU A 289 -2.41 -4.24 22.71
CA GLU A 289 -1.21 -3.60 23.27
C GLU A 289 -0.77 -2.38 22.47
N LEU A 290 -0.74 -2.49 21.14
CA LEU A 290 -0.45 -1.39 20.26
C LEU A 290 -1.37 -0.19 20.53
N LYS A 291 -2.69 -0.40 20.48
CA LYS A 291 -3.68 0.67 20.73
C LYS A 291 -3.48 1.34 22.09
N ARG A 292 -3.34 0.55 23.15
CA ARG A 292 -3.08 1.07 24.50
C ARG A 292 -1.79 1.90 24.57
N ASN A 293 -0.70 1.40 23.98
CA ASN A 293 0.59 2.06 24.05
C ASN A 293 0.63 3.34 23.21
N VAL A 294 0.03 3.35 22.03
CA VAL A 294 -0.08 4.56 21.19
C VAL A 294 -0.99 5.60 21.85
N ALA A 295 -2.11 5.18 22.45
CA ALA A 295 -2.98 6.06 23.20
C ALA A 295 -2.24 6.75 24.36
N ALA A 296 -1.40 6.01 25.10
CA ALA A 296 -0.59 6.57 26.19
C ALA A 296 0.44 7.60 25.69
N VAL A 297 0.99 7.44 24.47
CA VAL A 297 1.94 8.40 23.88
C VAL A 297 1.23 9.63 23.35
N THR A 298 0.05 9.46 22.73
CA THR A 298 -0.67 10.53 22.03
C THR A 298 -1.67 11.28 22.91
N GLY A 299 -2.02 10.76 24.09
CA GLY A 299 -3.08 11.29 24.94
C GLY A 299 -4.50 11.09 24.38
N ARG A 300 -4.66 10.29 23.32
CA ARG A 300 -5.97 9.93 22.75
C ARG A 300 -6.60 8.80 23.58
N GLN A 301 -7.93 8.69 23.53
CA GLN A 301 -8.59 7.50 24.08
C GLN A 301 -8.34 6.30 23.15
N ALA A 302 -8.03 5.13 23.75
CA ALA A 302 -7.78 3.89 23.03
C ALA A 302 -9.07 3.30 22.46
#